data_519a5e5767f33988c29d6b6257d7b8f5
#
_entry.id   519a5e5767f33988c29d6b6257d7b8f5
#
_cell.length_a   1.000
_cell.length_b   1.000
_cell.length_c   1.000
_cell.angle_alpha   90.00
_cell.angle_beta   90.00
_cell.angle_gamma   90.00
#
_symmetry.space_group_name_H-M   'P 1'
#
loop_
_entity.id
_entity.type
_entity.pdbx_description
1 polymer ?
#
loop_
_entity_poly.entity_id
_entity_poly.type
_entity_poly.pdbx_seq_one_letter_code
_entity_poly.pdbx_strand_id
1 'polypeptide(L)'
;MKSGFSLLELIFAIVILGIVASFAIPKYLDTKDSALVSTLKRDINTATNAIQSYYLLNQKITKITDAMEVNSTNWTVTDTKLTDKNECLSIEVKTADTGAKTIELAVDATKETSICKKIRDAKIENKTYELY
;
A
#
# COMPACT_ATOMS: atom_id res chain seq x y z
N MET A 1 45.35 4.22 -28.81
CA MET A 1 44.49 4.78 -29.84
C MET A 1 43.10 4.96 -29.34
N LYS A 2 42.57 6.15 -29.41
CA LYS A 2 41.19 6.40 -28.98
C LYS A 2 40.24 6.11 -30.11
N SER A 3 39.34 5.17 -29.90
CA SER A 3 38.22 4.97 -30.81
C SER A 3 36.96 5.58 -30.17
N GLY A 4 36.34 6.49 -30.89
CA GLY A 4 35.07 7.06 -30.53
C GLY A 4 33.93 6.38 -31.26
N PHE A 5 32.73 6.61 -30.81
CA PHE A 5 31.55 6.19 -31.55
C PHE A 5 31.42 7.00 -32.86
N SER A 6 31.02 6.35 -33.91
CA SER A 6 30.60 7.04 -35.11
C SER A 6 29.23 7.67 -34.89
N LEU A 7 28.89 8.68 -35.69
CA LEU A 7 27.59 9.31 -35.66
C LEU A 7 26.46 8.29 -35.88
N LEU A 8 26.70 7.35 -36.82
CA LEU A 8 25.73 6.32 -37.13
C LEU A 8 25.49 5.36 -35.95
N GLU A 9 26.54 4.96 -35.24
CA GLU A 9 26.44 4.12 -34.06
C GLU A 9 25.66 4.83 -32.97
N LEU A 10 25.88 6.10 -32.75
CA LEU A 10 25.16 6.90 -31.77
C LEU A 10 23.67 6.96 -32.11
N ILE A 11 23.32 7.19 -33.37
CA ILE A 11 21.93 7.22 -33.83
C ILE A 11 21.26 5.87 -33.62
N PHE A 12 21.90 4.78 -33.98
CA PHE A 12 21.38 3.43 -33.75
C PHE A 12 21.16 3.15 -32.26
N ALA A 13 22.11 3.54 -31.42
CA ALA A 13 22.00 3.36 -29.99
C ALA A 13 20.78 4.09 -29.41
N ILE A 14 20.54 5.34 -29.81
CA ILE A 14 19.40 6.14 -29.36
C ILE A 14 18.08 5.52 -29.85
N VAL A 15 18.01 5.06 -31.08
CA VAL A 15 16.81 4.44 -31.65
C VAL A 15 16.47 3.14 -30.88
N ILE A 16 17.46 2.30 -30.63
CA ILE A 16 17.27 1.05 -29.88
C ILE A 16 16.81 1.34 -28.48
N LEU A 17 17.41 2.31 -27.79
CA LEU A 17 17.00 2.74 -26.44
C LEU A 17 15.56 3.24 -26.43
N GLY A 18 15.15 3.99 -27.46
CA GLY A 18 13.78 4.48 -27.59
C GLY A 18 12.77 3.35 -27.74
N ILE A 19 13.07 2.35 -28.54
CA ILE A 19 12.22 1.17 -28.74
C ILE A 19 12.10 0.37 -27.44
N VAL A 20 13.21 0.10 -26.78
CA VAL A 20 13.22 -0.63 -25.49
C VAL A 20 12.47 0.13 -24.42
N ALA A 21 12.65 1.44 -24.33
CA ALA A 21 11.98 2.27 -23.35
C ALA A 21 10.46 2.27 -23.53
N SER A 22 9.96 2.17 -24.76
CA SER A 22 8.53 2.16 -25.04
C SER A 22 7.80 0.96 -24.43
N PHE A 23 8.49 -0.15 -24.21
CA PHE A 23 7.96 -1.36 -23.57
C PHE A 23 8.33 -1.44 -22.08
N ALA A 24 9.53 -1.02 -21.72
CA ALA A 24 10.08 -1.19 -20.38
C ALA A 24 9.41 -0.30 -19.34
N ILE A 25 9.09 0.96 -19.66
CA ILE A 25 8.50 1.91 -18.73
C ILE A 25 7.11 1.49 -18.26
N PRO A 26 6.14 1.15 -19.12
CA PRO A 26 4.84 0.68 -18.70
C PRO A 26 4.91 -0.58 -17.81
N LYS A 27 5.79 -1.53 -18.18
CA LYS A 27 5.98 -2.75 -17.41
C LYS A 27 6.59 -2.49 -16.04
N TYR A 28 7.51 -1.55 -15.95
CA TYR A 28 8.12 -1.13 -14.69
C TYR A 28 7.07 -0.53 -13.75
N LEU A 29 6.22 0.35 -14.23
CA LEU A 29 5.15 0.96 -13.43
C LEU A 29 4.16 -0.08 -12.93
N ASP A 30 3.80 -1.04 -13.78
CA ASP A 30 2.92 -2.14 -13.39
C ASP A 30 3.54 -3.00 -12.29
N THR A 31 4.81 -3.33 -12.39
CA THR A 31 5.55 -4.10 -11.38
C THR A 31 5.64 -3.32 -10.07
N LYS A 32 5.88 -2.01 -10.13
CA LYS A 32 5.93 -1.14 -8.96
C LYS A 32 4.60 -1.13 -8.22
N ASP A 33 3.49 -0.99 -8.93
CA ASP A 33 2.16 -1.00 -8.33
C ASP A 33 1.85 -2.36 -7.69
N SER A 34 2.23 -3.46 -8.33
CA SER A 34 2.06 -4.80 -7.79
C SER A 34 2.88 -5.01 -6.51
N ALA A 35 4.10 -4.49 -6.47
CA ALA A 35 4.94 -4.53 -5.27
C ALA A 35 4.35 -3.70 -4.13
N LEU A 36 3.79 -2.53 -4.43
CA LEU A 36 3.13 -1.70 -3.44
C LEU A 36 1.90 -2.40 -2.86
N VAL A 37 1.07 -3.02 -3.69
CA VAL A 37 -0.10 -3.78 -3.24
C VAL A 37 0.31 -4.92 -2.30
N SER A 38 1.38 -5.65 -2.61
CA SER A 38 1.91 -6.70 -1.75
C SER A 38 2.38 -6.14 -0.41
N THR A 39 3.03 -4.99 -0.42
CA THR A 39 3.46 -4.29 0.80
C THR A 39 2.26 -3.87 1.64
N LEU A 40 1.25 -3.26 1.03
CA LEU A 40 0.03 -2.85 1.72
C LEU A 40 -0.69 -4.05 2.34
N LYS A 41 -0.78 -5.15 1.63
CA LYS A 41 -1.40 -6.38 2.13
C LYS A 41 -0.67 -6.91 3.37
N ARG A 42 0.65 -6.92 3.34
CA ARG A 42 1.47 -7.30 4.49
C ARG A 42 1.29 -6.33 5.65
N ASP A 43 1.26 -5.03 5.36
CA ASP A 43 1.06 -4.00 6.39
C ASP A 43 -0.30 -4.12 7.06
N ILE A 44 -1.35 -4.44 6.30
CA ILE A 44 -2.69 -4.70 6.84
C ILE A 44 -2.65 -5.85 7.84
N ASN A 45 -2.01 -6.96 7.49
CA ASN A 45 -1.90 -8.12 8.38
C ASN A 45 -1.09 -7.78 9.62
N THR A 46 0.02 -7.08 9.46
CA THR A 46 0.86 -6.64 10.58
C THR A 46 0.11 -5.71 11.51
N ALA A 47 -0.60 -4.72 10.97
CA ALA A 47 -1.38 -3.77 11.74
C ALA A 47 -2.49 -4.48 12.52
N THR A 48 -3.24 -5.34 11.86
CA THR A 48 -4.34 -6.10 12.49
C THR A 48 -3.81 -6.93 13.65
N ASN A 49 -2.75 -7.68 13.44
CA ASN A 49 -2.15 -8.53 14.48
C ASN A 49 -1.58 -7.70 15.64
N ALA A 50 -0.90 -6.60 15.33
CA ALA A 50 -0.32 -5.73 16.36
C ALA A 50 -1.39 -5.08 17.22
N ILE A 51 -2.45 -4.58 16.62
CA ILE A 51 -3.57 -3.95 17.33
C ILE A 51 -4.28 -4.97 18.20
N GLN A 52 -4.55 -6.17 17.67
CA GLN A 52 -5.19 -7.24 18.43
C GLN A 52 -4.33 -7.66 19.63
N SER A 53 -3.03 -7.84 19.43
CA SER A 53 -2.11 -8.22 20.50
C SER A 53 -2.01 -7.15 21.59
N TYR A 54 -1.89 -5.91 21.18
CA TYR A 54 -1.85 -4.77 22.12
C TYR A 54 -3.13 -4.70 22.95
N TYR A 55 -4.29 -4.85 22.31
CA TYR A 55 -5.58 -4.81 22.97
C TYR A 55 -5.75 -5.98 23.95
N LEU A 56 -5.30 -7.18 23.57
CA LEU A 56 -5.35 -8.33 24.47
C LEU A 56 -4.55 -8.11 25.76
N LEU A 57 -3.40 -7.45 25.63
CA LEU A 57 -2.51 -7.20 26.78
C LEU A 57 -2.97 -6.04 27.64
N ASN A 58 -3.52 -4.99 27.05
CA ASN A 58 -3.81 -3.73 27.72
C ASN A 58 -5.30 -3.47 27.93
N GLN A 59 -6.17 -4.23 27.26
CA GLN A 59 -7.65 -4.09 27.28
C GLN A 59 -8.12 -2.70 26.89
N LYS A 60 -7.27 -1.94 26.23
CA LYS A 60 -7.56 -0.59 25.82
C LYS A 60 -6.60 -0.18 24.70
N ILE A 61 -7.09 0.60 23.76
CA ILE A 61 -6.27 1.23 22.73
C ILE A 61 -6.83 2.62 22.44
N THR A 62 -5.97 3.64 22.55
CA THR A 62 -6.33 5.02 22.24
C THR A 62 -5.73 5.49 20.93
N LYS A 63 -4.54 5.00 20.60
CA LYS A 63 -3.85 5.33 19.37
C LYS A 63 -3.27 4.08 18.73
N ILE A 64 -3.36 3.99 17.43
CA ILE A 64 -2.75 2.87 16.68
C ILE A 64 -1.23 2.86 16.87
N THR A 65 -0.62 4.04 17.00
CA THR A 65 0.84 4.15 17.21
C THR A 65 1.31 3.60 18.55
N ASP A 66 0.42 3.39 19.52
CA ASP A 66 0.75 2.70 20.76
C ASP A 66 1.01 1.21 20.53
N ALA A 67 0.37 0.64 19.51
CA ALA A 67 0.47 -0.79 19.19
C ALA A 67 1.60 -1.09 18.22
N MET A 68 1.95 -0.15 17.34
CA MET A 68 2.94 -0.38 16.28
C MET A 68 3.48 0.92 15.73
N GLU A 69 4.68 0.85 15.16
CA GLU A 69 5.21 1.91 14.33
C GLU A 69 4.62 1.81 12.92
N VAL A 70 4.25 2.94 12.35
CA VAL A 70 3.65 3.00 11.02
C VAL A 70 4.60 3.68 10.05
N ASN A 71 4.80 3.05 8.89
CA ASN A 71 5.58 3.64 7.82
C ASN A 71 4.83 4.81 7.18
N SER A 72 5.25 6.02 7.49
CA SER A 72 4.63 7.25 6.98
C SER A 72 4.84 7.46 5.48
N THR A 73 5.69 6.67 4.83
CA THR A 73 5.86 6.71 3.38
C THR A 73 4.64 6.16 2.66
N ASN A 74 4.02 5.11 3.21
CA ASN A 74 2.89 4.43 2.60
C ASN A 74 1.56 4.80 3.23
N TRP A 75 1.55 5.31 4.47
CA TRP A 75 0.34 5.51 5.25
C TRP A 75 0.25 6.91 5.83
N THR A 76 -0.97 7.45 5.83
CA THR A 76 -1.31 8.64 6.60
C THR A 76 -1.93 8.17 7.91
N VAL A 77 -1.40 8.67 9.03
CA VAL A 77 -1.75 8.17 10.37
C VAL A 77 -2.53 9.23 11.14
N THR A 78 -3.66 8.82 11.68
CA THR A 78 -4.36 9.56 12.74
C THR A 78 -4.39 8.68 13.99
N ASP A 79 -4.98 9.15 15.09
CA ASP A 79 -4.99 8.39 16.33
C ASP A 79 -5.63 7.00 16.17
N THR A 80 -6.70 6.90 15.39
CA THR A 80 -7.47 5.65 15.25
C THR A 80 -7.52 5.11 13.84
N LYS A 81 -6.90 5.79 12.87
CA LYS A 81 -7.06 5.44 11.45
C LYS A 81 -5.75 5.49 10.69
N LEU A 82 -5.54 4.50 9.86
CA LEU A 82 -4.49 4.47 8.85
C LEU A 82 -5.15 4.54 7.48
N THR A 83 -4.72 5.49 6.66
CA THR A 83 -5.17 5.60 5.26
C THR A 83 -3.94 5.48 4.37
N ASP A 84 -4.00 4.66 3.32
CA ASP A 84 -2.89 4.59 2.38
C ASP A 84 -2.73 5.91 1.62
N LYS A 85 -1.53 6.18 1.09
CA LYS A 85 -1.23 7.46 0.43
C LYS A 85 -2.06 7.70 -0.83
N ASN A 86 -2.57 6.66 -1.44
CA ASN A 86 -3.43 6.75 -2.62
C ASN A 86 -4.92 6.85 -2.27
N GLU A 87 -5.23 6.81 -0.97
CA GLU A 87 -6.61 6.86 -0.46
C GLU A 87 -7.51 5.75 -1.03
N CYS A 88 -6.93 4.59 -1.28
CA CYS A 88 -7.66 3.42 -1.79
C CYS A 88 -8.26 2.57 -0.69
N LEU A 89 -7.64 2.57 0.48
CA LEU A 89 -8.10 1.78 1.63
C LEU A 89 -7.74 2.45 2.94
N SER A 90 -8.44 2.04 4.00
CA SER A 90 -8.16 2.51 5.35
C SER A 90 -8.39 1.41 6.38
N ILE A 91 -7.66 1.51 7.48
CA ILE A 91 -7.82 0.64 8.65
C ILE A 91 -8.17 1.55 9.81
N GLU A 92 -9.28 1.31 10.48
CA GLU A 92 -9.75 2.15 11.58
C GLU A 92 -10.14 1.30 12.79
N VAL A 93 -9.73 1.76 13.96
CA VAL A 93 -10.20 1.19 15.23
C VAL A 93 -11.47 1.93 15.63
N LYS A 94 -12.57 1.21 15.67
CA LYS A 94 -13.89 1.77 16.04
C LYS A 94 -14.37 1.22 17.36
N THR A 95 -15.20 2.02 18.03
CA THR A 95 -15.90 1.61 19.23
C THR A 95 -17.38 1.49 18.90
N ALA A 96 -17.96 0.31 19.11
CA ALA A 96 -19.38 0.09 18.93
C ALA A 96 -20.17 0.71 20.09
N ASP A 97 -21.48 0.87 19.91
CA ASP A 97 -22.39 1.40 20.95
C ASP A 97 -22.34 0.58 22.25
N THR A 98 -22.03 -0.71 22.14
CA THR A 98 -21.85 -1.62 23.27
C THR A 98 -20.54 -1.42 24.02
N GLY A 99 -19.65 -0.55 23.51
CA GLY A 99 -18.29 -0.37 24.04
C GLY A 99 -17.27 -1.33 23.47
N ALA A 100 -17.68 -2.30 22.66
CA ALA A 100 -16.77 -3.24 22.00
C ALA A 100 -15.89 -2.53 20.97
N LYS A 101 -14.63 -2.91 20.91
CA LYS A 101 -13.67 -2.39 19.93
C LYS A 101 -13.61 -3.31 18.71
N THR A 102 -13.54 -2.71 17.55
CA THR A 102 -13.36 -3.43 16.28
C THR A 102 -12.30 -2.74 15.42
N ILE A 103 -11.69 -3.52 14.53
CA ILE A 103 -10.84 -2.99 13.46
C ILE A 103 -11.65 -3.10 12.18
N GLU A 104 -11.85 -2.00 11.48
CA GLU A 104 -12.55 -1.97 10.21
C GLU A 104 -11.59 -1.69 9.07
N LEU A 105 -11.49 -2.63 8.14
CA LEU A 105 -10.78 -2.44 6.88
C LEU A 105 -11.80 -2.02 5.83
N ALA A 106 -11.63 -0.83 5.29
CA ALA A 106 -12.50 -0.28 4.25
C ALA A 106 -11.70 -0.03 2.97
N VAL A 107 -12.23 -0.50 1.84
CA VAL A 107 -11.64 -0.34 0.52
C VAL A 107 -12.56 0.51 -0.34
N ASP A 108 -12.01 1.54 -0.99
CA ASP A 108 -12.80 2.39 -1.90
C ASP A 108 -13.04 1.64 -3.21
N ALA A 109 -14.28 1.23 -3.43
CA ALA A 109 -14.69 0.51 -4.64
C ALA A 109 -14.93 1.44 -5.83
N THR A 110 -14.91 2.77 -5.62
CA THR A 110 -15.27 3.76 -6.64
C THR A 110 -14.05 4.34 -7.36
N LYS A 111 -12.87 4.29 -6.75
CA LYS A 111 -11.66 4.82 -7.36
C LYS A 111 -11.14 3.91 -8.48
N GLU A 112 -10.89 4.53 -9.63
CA GLU A 112 -10.48 3.85 -10.85
C GLU A 112 -8.99 4.02 -11.17
N THR A 113 -8.18 4.48 -10.21
CA THR A 113 -6.73 4.54 -10.38
C THR A 113 -6.14 3.13 -10.47
N SER A 114 -5.01 3.01 -11.16
CA SER A 114 -4.32 1.73 -11.37
C SER A 114 -4.05 1.00 -10.04
N ILE A 115 -3.56 1.72 -9.04
CA ILE A 115 -3.24 1.13 -7.74
C ILE A 115 -4.50 0.66 -6.99
N CYS A 116 -5.58 1.44 -7.02
CA CYS A 116 -6.84 1.05 -6.37
C CYS A 116 -7.46 -0.19 -7.03
N LYS A 117 -7.41 -0.26 -8.36
CA LYS A 117 -7.86 -1.46 -9.10
C LYS A 117 -7.05 -2.70 -8.71
N LYS A 118 -5.73 -2.57 -8.61
CA LYS A 118 -4.86 -3.68 -8.21
C LYS A 118 -5.10 -4.13 -6.78
N ILE A 119 -5.41 -3.21 -5.88
CA ILE A 119 -5.80 -3.54 -4.51
C ILE A 119 -7.05 -4.41 -4.51
N ARG A 120 -8.06 -4.05 -5.29
CA ARG A 120 -9.28 -4.85 -5.42
C ARG A 120 -9.01 -6.20 -6.07
N ASP A 121 -8.17 -6.24 -7.10
CA ASP A 121 -7.80 -7.48 -7.81
C ASP A 121 -7.00 -8.43 -6.90
N ALA A 122 -6.28 -7.92 -5.93
CA ALA A 122 -5.57 -8.72 -4.92
C ALA A 122 -6.51 -9.29 -3.85
N LYS A 123 -7.81 -9.07 -4.00
CA LYS A 123 -8.85 -9.53 -3.06
C LYS A 123 -8.74 -8.93 -1.67
N ILE A 124 -8.24 -7.72 -1.59
CA ILE A 124 -8.29 -6.91 -0.38
C ILE A 124 -9.70 -6.33 -0.34
N GLU A 125 -10.51 -6.80 0.59
CA GLU A 125 -11.92 -6.46 0.68
C GLU A 125 -12.25 -5.86 2.03
N ASN A 126 -13.40 -5.20 2.13
CA ASN A 126 -13.93 -4.70 3.39
C ASN A 126 -14.04 -5.86 4.37
N LYS A 127 -13.51 -5.66 5.57
CA LYS A 127 -13.54 -6.67 6.62
C LYS A 127 -13.56 -6.01 8.00
N THR A 128 -14.27 -6.62 8.93
CA THR A 128 -14.30 -6.19 10.33
C THR A 128 -13.69 -7.28 11.20
N TYR A 129 -12.75 -6.89 12.05
CA TYR A 129 -12.13 -7.78 13.04
C TYR A 129 -12.56 -7.35 14.42
N GLU A 130 -12.98 -8.27 15.24
CA GLU A 130 -13.32 -7.98 16.61
C GLU A 130 -12.09 -8.00 17.50
N LEU A 131 -12.05 -7.08 18.46
CA LEU A 131 -11.02 -7.04 19.51
C LEU A 131 -11.63 -7.57 20.80
N TYR A 132 -10.97 -8.57 21.38
CA TYR A 132 -11.43 -9.22 22.60
C TYR A 132 -10.67 -8.73 23.83
#